data_845b33e341bfe22c57be8d9ebe971f8b
#
_entry.id   845b33e341bfe22c57be8d9ebe971f8b
#
_cell.length_a   1.000
_cell.length_b   1.000
_cell.length_c   1.000
_cell.angle_alpha   90.00
_cell.angle_beta   90.00
_cell.angle_gamma   90.00
#
_symmetry.space_group_name_H-M   'P 1'
#
loop_
_entity.id
_entity.type
_entity.pdbx_description
1 polymer ?
#
loop_
_entity_poly.entity_id
_entity_poly.type
_entity_poly.pdbx_seq_one_letter_code
_entity_poly.pdbx_strand_id
1 'polypeptide(L)'
;MSKSRIMYLFTVMVLLCTFGLYPHYASAADQEDPVTVASKIDTEGALLGQMIVMMLRAGGFEVNDKTEFGPTDLIRKAIINGEIDIYPEYTGNGGFFFSNTDPAAWKDARKGYETVRKLDLEANGIVWLNPAPANNTWAIAVRRDLSEKEGIKTLADLARYAQGGGAVKLAGSEEFVSRPDALPAFEKVYGFRLKKSQLLVLSGGNTAQTEKAAADGTDGVNFAMAYGTDGSLAVLGLRILEDTKGVQPVYEPAPIVRETVLKKYPRIQTILEPVFTSLDLETLQTLNASIAVEGQMASAVAERYLRSKGFLK
;
A
#
# COMPACT_ATOMS: atom_id res chain seq x y z
N MET A 1 -25.41 36.75 -87.52
CA MET A 1 -25.13 37.33 -86.23
C MET A 1 -25.12 36.20 -85.22
N SER A 2 -24.20 35.78 -84.65
CA SER A 2 -22.80 35.79 -84.35
C SER A 2 -22.61 34.68 -83.35
N LYS A 3 -21.91 33.55 -83.76
CA LYS A 3 -21.63 32.36 -82.97
C LYS A 3 -20.41 32.52 -82.00
N SER A 4 -20.16 33.77 -81.60
CA SER A 4 -18.91 34.12 -80.97
C SER A 4 -18.96 34.47 -79.44
N ARG A 5 -20.11 34.30 -78.78
CA ARG A 5 -20.24 34.70 -77.35
C ARG A 5 -20.48 33.59 -76.34
N ILE A 6 -20.50 32.33 -76.79
CA ILE A 6 -20.77 31.20 -75.94
C ILE A 6 -19.42 30.43 -75.47
N MET A 7 -18.29 30.79 -76.06
CA MET A 7 -17.05 30.10 -75.89
C MET A 7 -16.14 30.64 -74.70
N TYR A 8 -16.53 31.80 -74.13
CA TYR A 8 -15.75 32.38 -73.00
C TYR A 8 -16.30 32.10 -71.60
N LEU A 9 -17.46 31.45 -71.48
CA LEU A 9 -18.05 31.12 -70.16
C LEU A 9 -17.67 29.76 -69.65
N PHE A 10 -17.04 28.90 -70.44
CA PHE A 10 -16.65 27.54 -70.02
C PHE A 10 -15.22 27.44 -69.57
N THR A 11 -14.36 28.43 -69.76
CA THR A 11 -12.93 28.40 -69.44
C THR A 11 -12.57 28.96 -68.03
N VAL A 12 -13.56 29.65 -67.40
CA VAL A 12 -13.33 30.25 -66.06
C VAL A 12 -13.81 29.34 -64.90
N MET A 13 -14.55 28.25 -65.20
CA MET A 13 -15.15 27.41 -64.17
C MET A 13 -14.34 26.11 -63.82
N VAL A 14 -13.18 25.94 -64.46
CA VAL A 14 -12.31 24.72 -64.17
C VAL A 14 -11.11 25.02 -63.31
N LEU A 15 -10.88 26.31 -62.91
CA LEU A 15 -9.67 26.68 -62.14
C LEU A 15 -9.90 26.94 -60.65
N LEU A 16 -11.08 26.56 -60.09
CA LEU A 16 -11.43 26.83 -58.69
C LEU A 16 -11.70 25.60 -57.83
N CYS A 17 -11.39 24.38 -58.30
CA CYS A 17 -11.65 23.14 -57.54
C CYS A 17 -10.40 22.30 -57.17
N THR A 18 -9.18 22.91 -57.11
CA THR A 18 -8.01 22.19 -56.66
C THR A 18 -7.42 22.75 -55.38
N PHE A 19 -8.24 23.37 -54.51
CA PHE A 19 -7.80 23.70 -53.15
C PHE A 19 -8.30 22.65 -52.17
N GLY A 20 -7.41 21.73 -51.81
CA GLY A 20 -7.29 21.22 -50.46
C GLY A 20 -8.24 20.12 -50.02
N LEU A 21 -8.11 18.93 -50.52
CA LEU A 21 -8.27 17.72 -49.72
C LEU A 21 -6.85 17.19 -49.38
N TYR A 22 -6.13 17.95 -48.57
CA TYR A 22 -5.11 17.30 -47.74
C TYR A 22 -5.90 16.56 -46.64
N PRO A 23 -5.90 15.22 -46.61
CA PRO A 23 -6.34 14.53 -45.41
C PRO A 23 -5.40 14.99 -44.29
N HIS A 24 -5.94 15.78 -43.36
CA HIS A 24 -5.33 15.89 -42.06
C HIS A 24 -5.39 14.46 -41.52
N TYR A 25 -4.31 13.69 -41.71
CA TYR A 25 -3.99 12.61 -40.83
C TYR A 25 -3.71 13.31 -39.49
N ALA A 26 -4.77 13.53 -38.70
CA ALA A 26 -4.62 13.63 -37.28
C ALA A 26 -3.91 12.32 -36.91
N SER A 27 -2.61 12.41 -36.66
CA SER A 27 -1.89 11.36 -35.97
C SER A 27 -2.75 11.11 -34.74
N ALA A 28 -3.43 9.97 -34.69
CA ALA A 28 -3.91 9.45 -33.43
C ALA A 28 -2.63 9.40 -32.59
N ALA A 29 -2.44 10.38 -31.72
CA ALA A 29 -1.46 10.26 -30.68
C ALA A 29 -1.75 8.89 -30.07
N ASP A 30 -0.80 7.98 -30.08
CA ASP A 30 -0.90 6.69 -29.43
C ASP A 30 -1.42 6.97 -28.01
N GLN A 31 -2.72 6.78 -27.81
CA GLN A 31 -3.32 6.96 -26.50
C GLN A 31 -2.75 5.83 -25.68
N GLU A 32 -1.75 6.17 -24.85
CA GLU A 32 -1.09 5.20 -23.99
C GLU A 32 -2.18 4.56 -23.12
N ASP A 33 -2.19 3.24 -23.04
CA ASP A 33 -3.14 2.53 -22.17
C ASP A 33 -2.98 3.05 -20.73
N PRO A 34 -4.08 3.30 -20.01
CA PRO A 34 -4.01 3.82 -18.65
C PRO A 34 -3.30 2.83 -17.73
N VAL A 35 -2.46 3.33 -16.83
CA VAL A 35 -1.82 2.54 -15.77
C VAL A 35 -2.80 2.32 -14.63
N THR A 36 -3.12 1.08 -14.32
CA THR A 36 -4.03 0.73 -13.23
C THR A 36 -3.27 0.65 -11.92
N VAL A 37 -3.53 1.61 -11.03
CA VAL A 37 -2.94 1.69 -9.69
C VAL A 37 -3.94 1.21 -8.65
N ALA A 38 -3.51 0.29 -7.79
CA ALA A 38 -4.31 -0.17 -6.65
C ALA A 38 -3.58 0.05 -5.32
N SER A 39 -4.22 -0.26 -4.22
CA SER A 39 -3.61 -0.34 -2.90
C SER A 39 -4.34 -1.30 -1.98
N LYS A 40 -3.72 -1.65 -0.86
CA LYS A 40 -4.42 -2.34 0.23
C LYS A 40 -5.48 -1.42 0.84
N ILE A 41 -6.40 -2.02 1.58
CA ILE A 41 -7.58 -1.34 2.15
C ILE A 41 -7.26 -0.58 3.46
N ASP A 42 -6.07 -0.81 4.05
CA ASP A 42 -5.65 -0.14 5.28
C ASP A 42 -5.24 1.32 5.04
N THR A 43 -5.11 2.08 6.13
CA THR A 43 -4.79 3.52 6.14
C THR A 43 -3.52 3.84 5.35
N GLU A 44 -2.43 3.11 5.60
CA GLU A 44 -1.14 3.34 4.92
C GLU A 44 -1.20 2.91 3.46
N GLY A 45 -1.89 1.80 3.17
CA GLY A 45 -2.14 1.35 1.80
C GLY A 45 -2.85 2.42 0.97
N ALA A 46 -3.91 3.02 1.52
CA ALA A 46 -4.64 4.11 0.87
C ALA A 46 -3.73 5.34 0.64
N LEU A 47 -2.94 5.74 1.64
CA LEU A 47 -2.00 6.86 1.55
C LEU A 47 -0.96 6.66 0.44
N LEU A 48 -0.26 5.53 0.48
CA LEU A 48 0.80 5.21 -0.48
C LEU A 48 0.24 5.02 -1.90
N GLY A 49 -0.94 4.40 -2.02
CA GLY A 49 -1.64 4.26 -3.29
C GLY A 49 -1.98 5.62 -3.91
N GLN A 50 -2.50 6.55 -3.11
CA GLN A 50 -2.80 7.91 -3.57
C GLN A 50 -1.54 8.69 -3.96
N MET A 51 -0.40 8.48 -3.27
CA MET A 51 0.87 9.06 -3.68
C MET A 51 1.28 8.55 -5.08
N ILE A 52 1.17 7.25 -5.34
CA ILE A 52 1.47 6.67 -6.65
C ILE A 52 0.56 7.28 -7.73
N VAL A 53 -0.76 7.32 -7.49
CA VAL A 53 -1.75 7.88 -8.42
C VAL A 53 -1.40 9.32 -8.79
N MET A 54 -1.16 10.17 -7.79
CA MET A 54 -0.85 11.59 -8.00
C MET A 54 0.45 11.80 -8.76
N MET A 55 1.48 11.06 -8.40
CA MET A 55 2.79 11.18 -9.02
C MET A 55 2.77 10.73 -10.48
N LEU A 56 2.08 9.64 -10.81
CA LEU A 56 1.93 9.19 -12.18
C LEU A 56 1.11 10.16 -13.01
N ARG A 57 -0.01 10.70 -12.48
CA ARG A 57 -0.80 11.75 -13.16
C ARG A 57 0.03 13.01 -13.41
N ALA A 58 0.81 13.46 -12.41
CA ALA A 58 1.72 14.60 -12.57
C ALA A 58 2.84 14.30 -13.60
N GLY A 59 3.25 13.05 -13.73
CA GLY A 59 4.15 12.56 -14.77
C GLY A 59 3.51 12.43 -16.15
N GLY A 60 2.23 12.79 -16.32
CA GLY A 60 1.50 12.77 -17.60
C GLY A 60 0.94 11.39 -17.97
N PHE A 61 0.84 10.44 -17.03
CA PHE A 61 0.16 9.16 -17.26
C PHE A 61 -1.36 9.31 -17.10
N GLU A 62 -2.12 8.61 -17.93
CA GLU A 62 -3.50 8.29 -17.64
C GLU A 62 -3.54 7.18 -16.57
N VAL A 63 -4.27 7.41 -15.47
CA VAL A 63 -4.27 6.51 -14.32
C VAL A 63 -5.69 6.08 -13.99
N ASN A 64 -5.90 4.76 -14.03
CA ASN A 64 -7.08 4.10 -13.50
C ASN A 64 -6.88 3.83 -12.00
N ASP A 65 -7.55 4.61 -11.16
CA ASP A 65 -7.41 4.54 -9.70
C ASP A 65 -8.32 3.45 -9.12
N LYS A 66 -7.70 2.42 -8.55
CA LYS A 66 -8.32 1.33 -7.80
C LYS A 66 -7.74 1.22 -6.39
N THR A 67 -7.38 2.34 -5.78
CA THR A 67 -6.92 2.34 -4.37
C THR A 67 -7.97 1.75 -3.44
N GLU A 68 -7.53 1.26 -2.26
CA GLU A 68 -8.37 0.55 -1.30
C GLU A 68 -9.06 -0.71 -1.89
N PHE A 69 -8.35 -1.42 -2.77
CA PHE A 69 -8.85 -2.58 -3.52
C PHE A 69 -9.21 -3.77 -2.61
N GLY A 70 -8.41 -4.04 -1.59
CA GLY A 70 -8.65 -5.15 -0.68
C GLY A 70 -7.43 -5.62 0.12
N PRO A 71 -7.55 -6.74 0.84
CA PRO A 71 -6.46 -7.33 1.62
C PRO A 71 -5.38 -7.96 0.74
N THR A 72 -4.27 -8.36 1.38
CA THR A 72 -3.05 -8.85 0.72
C THR A 72 -3.31 -9.93 -0.32
N ASP A 73 -4.09 -10.96 0.00
CA ASP A 73 -4.37 -12.07 -0.92
C ASP A 73 -5.11 -11.66 -2.20
N LEU A 74 -6.04 -10.72 -2.07
CA LEU A 74 -6.85 -10.27 -3.19
C LEU A 74 -6.03 -9.42 -4.15
N ILE A 75 -5.33 -8.41 -3.62
CA ILE A 75 -4.54 -7.49 -4.44
C ILE A 75 -3.34 -8.21 -5.09
N ARG A 76 -2.74 -9.19 -4.37
CA ARG A 76 -1.65 -10.01 -4.89
C ARG A 76 -2.09 -10.83 -6.11
N LYS A 77 -3.26 -11.44 -6.06
CA LYS A 77 -3.82 -12.18 -7.20
C LYS A 77 -4.11 -11.24 -8.37
N ALA A 78 -4.64 -10.05 -8.11
CA ALA A 78 -4.98 -9.08 -9.14
C ALA A 78 -3.75 -8.61 -9.94
N ILE A 79 -2.60 -8.35 -9.30
CA ILE A 79 -1.39 -7.95 -10.03
C ILE A 79 -0.79 -9.12 -10.82
N ILE A 80 -0.78 -10.34 -10.28
CA ILE A 80 -0.30 -11.53 -10.97
C ILE A 80 -1.15 -11.82 -12.21
N ASN A 81 -2.47 -11.65 -12.11
CA ASN A 81 -3.41 -11.85 -13.22
C ASN A 81 -3.42 -10.69 -14.22
N GLY A 82 -2.74 -9.57 -13.94
CA GLY A 82 -2.72 -8.39 -14.81
C GLY A 82 -3.97 -7.53 -14.75
N GLU A 83 -4.80 -7.66 -13.71
CA GLU A 83 -5.98 -6.83 -13.46
C GLU A 83 -5.61 -5.44 -12.92
N ILE A 84 -4.42 -5.33 -12.31
CA ILE A 84 -3.77 -4.11 -11.85
C ILE A 84 -2.31 -4.12 -12.29
N ASP A 85 -1.69 -2.94 -12.42
CA ASP A 85 -0.34 -2.78 -12.94
C ASP A 85 0.68 -2.47 -11.84
N ILE A 86 0.25 -1.78 -10.79
CA ILE A 86 1.11 -1.27 -9.73
C ILE A 86 0.34 -1.11 -8.42
N TYR A 87 0.99 -1.46 -7.31
CA TYR A 87 0.52 -1.12 -5.97
C TYR A 87 1.68 -1.10 -4.96
N PRO A 88 1.52 -0.44 -3.77
CA PRO A 88 2.50 -0.50 -2.69
C PRO A 88 2.38 -1.84 -1.94
N GLU A 89 3.47 -2.61 -1.91
CA GLU A 89 3.57 -3.88 -1.19
C GLU A 89 4.73 -3.82 -0.19
N TYR A 90 4.78 -4.74 0.77
CA TYR A 90 5.74 -4.74 1.86
C TYR A 90 6.71 -5.90 1.75
N THR A 91 8.02 -5.64 1.89
CA THR A 91 9.10 -6.61 1.67
C THR A 91 8.93 -7.90 2.47
N GLY A 92 8.45 -7.81 3.71
CA GLY A 92 8.23 -8.95 4.60
C GLY A 92 7.16 -9.94 4.11
N ASN A 93 6.22 -9.49 3.27
CA ASN A 93 5.25 -10.40 2.66
C ASN A 93 5.89 -11.39 1.69
N GLY A 94 7.16 -11.18 1.29
CA GLY A 94 7.93 -12.17 0.56
C GLY A 94 8.02 -13.52 1.28
N GLY A 95 8.12 -13.52 2.61
CA GLY A 95 8.09 -14.75 3.41
C GLY A 95 6.76 -15.50 3.39
N PHE A 96 5.67 -14.76 3.17
CA PHE A 96 4.34 -15.34 2.97
C PHE A 96 4.11 -15.81 1.53
N PHE A 97 4.64 -15.07 0.53
CA PHE A 97 4.48 -15.42 -0.88
C PHE A 97 5.35 -16.61 -1.32
N PHE A 98 6.52 -16.77 -0.70
CA PHE A 98 7.55 -17.75 -1.10
C PHE A 98 7.96 -18.65 0.07
N SER A 99 7.28 -19.80 0.19
CA SER A 99 7.38 -20.71 1.35
C SER A 99 8.73 -21.43 1.50
N ASN A 100 9.56 -21.53 0.44
CA ASN A 100 10.81 -22.27 0.44
C ASN A 100 12.05 -21.35 0.58
N THR A 101 11.98 -20.36 1.47
CA THR A 101 13.04 -19.39 1.69
C THR A 101 13.60 -19.52 3.10
N ASP A 102 14.83 -19.02 3.31
CA ASP A 102 15.39 -18.90 4.67
C ASP A 102 14.60 -17.86 5.48
N PRO A 103 13.92 -18.24 6.57
CA PRO A 103 13.18 -17.30 7.41
C PRO A 103 14.05 -16.17 7.99
N ALA A 104 15.36 -16.37 8.14
CA ALA A 104 16.28 -15.36 8.63
C ALA A 104 16.48 -14.21 7.63
N ALA A 105 16.29 -14.46 6.33
CA ALA A 105 16.38 -13.41 5.33
C ALA A 105 15.34 -12.30 5.56
N TRP A 106 14.15 -12.65 6.02
CA TRP A 106 13.05 -11.71 6.24
C TRP A 106 13.20 -10.86 7.51
N LYS A 107 14.17 -11.18 8.38
CA LYS A 107 14.48 -10.40 9.60
C LYS A 107 15.47 -9.26 9.34
N ASP A 108 16.01 -9.17 8.14
CA ASP A 108 16.97 -8.15 7.72
C ASP A 108 16.34 -7.40 6.52
N ALA A 109 16.21 -6.07 6.63
CA ALA A 109 15.57 -5.24 5.62
C ALA A 109 16.17 -5.42 4.22
N ARG A 110 17.51 -5.37 4.14
CA ARG A 110 18.23 -5.48 2.87
C ARG A 110 18.10 -6.87 2.26
N LYS A 111 18.34 -7.92 3.06
CA LYS A 111 18.25 -9.31 2.58
C LYS A 111 16.82 -9.66 2.18
N GLY A 112 15.83 -9.23 2.96
CA GLY A 112 14.42 -9.42 2.65
C GLY A 112 14.05 -8.78 1.32
N TYR A 113 14.44 -7.51 1.12
CA TYR A 113 14.23 -6.81 -0.14
C TYR A 113 14.92 -7.48 -1.34
N GLU A 114 16.23 -7.79 -1.23
CA GLU A 114 16.97 -8.45 -2.32
C GLU A 114 16.37 -9.82 -2.67
N THR A 115 15.91 -10.56 -1.64
CA THR A 115 15.27 -11.88 -1.81
C THR A 115 13.93 -11.77 -2.52
N VAL A 116 13.01 -10.91 -2.05
CA VAL A 116 11.69 -10.80 -2.65
C VAL A 116 11.76 -10.25 -4.08
N ARG A 117 12.60 -9.24 -4.30
CA ARG A 117 12.82 -8.65 -5.63
C ARG A 117 13.26 -9.68 -6.66
N LYS A 118 14.19 -10.57 -6.30
CA LYS A 118 14.66 -11.64 -7.18
C LYS A 118 13.56 -12.67 -7.44
N LEU A 119 12.98 -13.22 -6.39
CA LEU A 119 12.00 -14.30 -6.49
C LEU A 119 10.75 -13.87 -7.25
N ASP A 120 10.29 -12.65 -7.02
CA ASP A 120 9.05 -12.17 -7.62
C ASP A 120 9.22 -11.79 -9.10
N LEU A 121 10.39 -11.30 -9.47
CA LEU A 121 10.73 -11.11 -10.88
C LEU A 121 10.79 -12.45 -11.62
N GLU A 122 11.47 -13.45 -11.05
CA GLU A 122 11.63 -14.76 -11.67
C GLU A 122 10.31 -15.54 -11.77
N ALA A 123 9.48 -15.49 -10.73
CA ALA A 123 8.26 -16.29 -10.66
C ALA A 123 7.05 -15.63 -11.33
N ASN A 124 6.92 -14.30 -11.22
CA ASN A 124 5.69 -13.59 -11.57
C ASN A 124 5.90 -12.41 -12.53
N GLY A 125 7.14 -12.07 -12.90
CA GLY A 125 7.42 -10.89 -13.70
C GLY A 125 7.05 -9.58 -12.98
N ILE A 126 7.22 -9.53 -11.67
CA ILE A 126 6.94 -8.35 -10.84
C ILE A 126 8.26 -7.74 -10.38
N VAL A 127 8.41 -6.45 -10.65
CA VAL A 127 9.58 -5.66 -10.27
C VAL A 127 9.27 -4.90 -8.99
N TRP A 128 10.11 -5.05 -7.98
CA TRP A 128 10.11 -4.27 -6.76
C TRP A 128 11.01 -3.05 -6.93
N LEU A 129 10.46 -1.85 -6.78
CA LEU A 129 11.23 -0.61 -6.73
C LEU A 129 11.84 -0.41 -5.34
N ASN A 130 12.63 0.64 -5.15
CA ASN A 130 13.28 0.89 -3.86
C ASN A 130 12.24 1.12 -2.75
N PRO A 131 12.41 0.46 -1.59
CA PRO A 131 11.49 0.59 -0.47
C PRO A 131 11.68 1.90 0.30
N ALA A 132 10.66 2.29 1.05
CA ALA A 132 10.74 3.30 2.08
C ALA A 132 11.46 2.72 3.32
N PRO A 133 12.38 3.47 3.96
CA PRO A 133 13.10 2.99 5.14
C PRO A 133 12.23 3.07 6.41
N ALA A 134 11.10 2.37 6.41
CA ALA A 134 10.12 2.38 7.48
C ALA A 134 9.52 0.98 7.67
N ASN A 135 9.67 0.41 8.86
CA ASN A 135 9.20 -0.94 9.13
C ASN A 135 7.74 -0.94 9.62
N ASN A 136 6.82 -1.26 8.72
CA ASN A 136 5.41 -1.50 9.01
C ASN A 136 5.17 -2.92 9.54
N THR A 137 5.91 -3.33 10.57
CA THR A 137 5.79 -4.69 11.12
C THR A 137 4.48 -4.87 11.88
N TRP A 138 3.88 -6.06 11.82
CA TRP A 138 2.78 -6.38 12.71
C TRP A 138 3.21 -6.36 14.18
N ALA A 139 2.35 -5.75 15.00
CA ALA A 139 2.53 -5.64 16.43
C ALA A 139 1.22 -5.92 17.17
N ILE A 140 1.33 -6.14 18.47
CA ILE A 140 0.20 -6.13 19.40
C ILE A 140 0.38 -4.93 20.31
N ALA A 141 -0.62 -4.06 20.34
CA ALA A 141 -0.72 -2.97 21.28
C ALA A 141 -1.63 -3.34 22.47
N VAL A 142 -1.38 -2.68 23.60
CA VAL A 142 -2.16 -2.83 24.84
C VAL A 142 -2.58 -1.45 25.35
N ARG A 143 -3.72 -1.36 26.00
CA ARG A 143 -4.13 -0.16 26.74
C ARG A 143 -3.07 0.22 27.77
N ARG A 144 -2.70 1.49 27.81
CA ARG A 144 -1.61 1.97 28.68
C ARG A 144 -1.94 1.78 30.16
N ASP A 145 -3.19 2.04 30.58
CA ASP A 145 -3.66 1.83 31.95
C ASP A 145 -3.49 0.36 32.41
N LEU A 146 -3.84 -0.59 31.54
CA LEU A 146 -3.64 -2.02 31.81
C LEU A 146 -2.14 -2.39 31.81
N SER A 147 -1.38 -1.87 30.84
CA SER A 147 0.07 -2.09 30.77
C SER A 147 0.79 -1.62 32.04
N GLU A 148 0.44 -0.45 32.54
CA GLU A 148 1.05 0.12 33.76
C GLU A 148 0.62 -0.66 35.02
N LYS A 149 -0.66 -0.99 35.13
CA LYS A 149 -1.21 -1.73 36.27
C LYS A 149 -0.64 -3.14 36.41
N GLU A 150 -0.53 -3.88 35.30
CA GLU A 150 -0.16 -5.30 35.28
C GLU A 150 1.33 -5.51 34.86
N GLY A 151 2.05 -4.44 34.54
CA GLY A 151 3.47 -4.52 34.11
C GLY A 151 3.67 -5.15 32.73
N ILE A 152 2.69 -5.05 31.82
CA ILE A 152 2.72 -5.67 30.49
C ILE A 152 3.43 -4.74 29.51
N LYS A 153 4.70 -5.01 29.19
CA LYS A 153 5.52 -4.20 28.28
C LYS A 153 5.99 -4.96 27.05
N THR A 154 6.07 -6.29 27.14
CA THR A 154 6.57 -7.18 26.09
C THR A 154 5.53 -8.24 25.74
N LEU A 155 5.69 -8.90 24.60
CA LEU A 155 4.87 -10.08 24.25
C LEU A 155 5.07 -11.25 25.22
N ALA A 156 6.24 -11.34 25.89
CA ALA A 156 6.45 -12.31 26.96
C ALA A 156 5.60 -11.98 28.20
N ASP A 157 5.39 -10.69 28.50
CA ASP A 157 4.51 -10.27 29.60
C ASP A 157 3.04 -10.57 29.28
N LEU A 158 2.61 -10.31 28.03
CA LEU A 158 1.27 -10.71 27.58
C LEU A 158 1.04 -12.22 27.74
N ALA A 159 2.03 -13.03 27.34
CA ALA A 159 1.95 -14.48 27.48
C ALA A 159 1.77 -14.91 28.94
N ARG A 160 2.56 -14.35 29.86
CA ARG A 160 2.42 -14.62 31.31
C ARG A 160 1.06 -14.17 31.85
N TYR A 161 0.61 -12.98 31.46
CA TYR A 161 -0.67 -12.44 31.88
C TYR A 161 -1.84 -13.33 31.40
N ALA A 162 -1.83 -13.76 30.13
CA ALA A 162 -2.84 -14.64 29.57
C ALA A 162 -2.85 -16.04 30.27
N GLN A 163 -1.67 -16.64 30.50
CA GLN A 163 -1.54 -17.92 31.19
C GLN A 163 -1.97 -17.84 32.66
N GLY A 164 -1.75 -16.71 33.31
CA GLY A 164 -2.19 -16.42 34.68
C GLY A 164 -3.69 -16.17 34.82
N GLY A 165 -4.47 -16.29 33.76
CA GLY A 165 -5.91 -16.05 33.77
C GLY A 165 -6.30 -14.57 33.63
N GLY A 166 -5.38 -13.73 33.23
CA GLY A 166 -5.66 -12.33 32.95
C GLY A 166 -6.71 -12.14 31.85
N ALA A 167 -7.52 -11.11 31.97
CA ALA A 167 -8.58 -10.80 31.00
C ALA A 167 -7.96 -10.23 29.73
N VAL A 168 -7.69 -11.07 28.74
CA VAL A 168 -7.21 -10.69 27.41
C VAL A 168 -8.34 -10.74 26.42
N LYS A 169 -8.62 -9.62 25.72
CA LYS A 169 -9.44 -9.58 24.52
C LYS A 169 -8.79 -8.69 23.47
N LEU A 170 -8.47 -9.27 22.33
CA LEU A 170 -7.71 -8.65 21.25
C LEU A 170 -8.61 -8.36 20.06
N ALA A 171 -8.60 -7.12 19.58
CA ALA A 171 -9.16 -6.74 18.28
C ALA A 171 -8.10 -6.94 17.19
N GLY A 172 -8.45 -7.65 16.13
CA GLY A 172 -7.56 -7.90 14.99
C GLY A 172 -8.33 -8.09 13.70
N SER A 173 -7.65 -7.92 12.56
CA SER A 173 -8.21 -8.24 11.26
C SER A 173 -8.32 -9.75 11.07
N GLU A 174 -9.18 -10.18 10.14
CA GLU A 174 -9.27 -11.59 9.76
C GLU A 174 -7.92 -12.12 9.26
N GLU A 175 -7.19 -11.32 8.47
CA GLU A 175 -5.86 -11.65 7.98
C GLU A 175 -4.87 -11.87 9.15
N PHE A 176 -4.81 -10.93 10.10
CA PHE A 176 -3.92 -11.04 11.26
C PHE A 176 -4.20 -12.27 12.12
N VAL A 177 -5.47 -12.57 12.34
CA VAL A 177 -5.91 -13.69 13.19
C VAL A 177 -5.67 -15.04 12.54
N SER A 178 -5.78 -15.13 11.20
CA SER A 178 -5.75 -16.40 10.46
C SER A 178 -4.39 -16.74 9.83
N ARG A 179 -3.60 -15.75 9.45
CA ARG A 179 -2.32 -15.98 8.77
C ARG A 179 -1.29 -16.64 9.69
N PRO A 180 -0.62 -17.73 9.22
CA PRO A 180 0.31 -18.51 10.06
C PRO A 180 1.49 -17.69 10.57
N ASP A 181 1.93 -16.66 9.87
CA ASP A 181 3.05 -15.78 10.18
C ASP A 181 2.68 -14.53 11.01
N ALA A 182 1.40 -14.35 11.34
CA ALA A 182 0.89 -13.23 12.13
C ALA A 182 0.57 -13.64 13.59
N LEU A 183 -0.67 -13.49 14.09
CA LEU A 183 -1.03 -13.87 15.45
C LEU A 183 -0.65 -15.33 15.80
N PRO A 184 -0.87 -16.34 14.94
CA PRO A 184 -0.45 -17.70 15.23
C PRO A 184 1.07 -17.85 15.46
N ALA A 185 1.91 -17.05 14.79
CA ALA A 185 3.36 -17.05 15.03
C ALA A 185 3.69 -16.46 16.40
N PHE A 186 3.08 -15.35 16.81
CA PHE A 186 3.24 -14.79 18.15
C PHE A 186 2.81 -15.80 19.22
N GLU A 187 1.64 -16.42 19.06
CA GLU A 187 1.12 -17.44 19.97
C GLU A 187 2.09 -18.61 20.14
N LYS A 188 2.61 -19.13 19.02
CA LYS A 188 3.55 -20.27 19.01
C LYS A 188 4.87 -19.93 19.69
N VAL A 189 5.47 -18.77 19.36
CA VAL A 189 6.81 -18.41 19.82
C VAL A 189 6.81 -17.97 21.28
N TYR A 190 5.76 -17.27 21.71
CA TYR A 190 5.63 -16.81 23.10
C TYR A 190 4.87 -17.78 24.00
N GLY A 191 4.26 -18.84 23.44
CA GLY A 191 3.66 -19.92 24.20
C GLY A 191 2.32 -19.57 24.84
N PHE A 192 1.53 -18.69 24.22
CA PHE A 192 0.15 -18.43 24.63
C PHE A 192 -0.83 -18.80 23.51
N ARG A 193 -2.12 -18.82 23.81
CA ARG A 193 -3.19 -19.02 22.82
C ARG A 193 -4.46 -18.32 23.24
N LEU A 194 -5.01 -17.54 22.34
CA LEU A 194 -6.30 -16.88 22.55
C LEU A 194 -7.46 -17.76 22.06
N LYS A 195 -8.52 -17.83 22.84
CA LYS A 195 -9.77 -18.50 22.47
C LYS A 195 -10.55 -17.58 21.50
N LYS A 196 -11.46 -18.14 20.70
CA LYS A 196 -12.35 -17.33 19.84
C LYS A 196 -13.11 -16.24 20.60
N SER A 197 -13.54 -16.51 21.83
CA SER A 197 -14.21 -15.52 22.70
C SER A 197 -13.31 -14.36 23.15
N GLN A 198 -11.99 -14.51 23.02
CA GLN A 198 -10.99 -13.50 23.35
C GLN A 198 -10.55 -12.67 22.11
N LEU A 199 -11.21 -12.88 20.99
CA LEU A 199 -10.95 -12.18 19.75
C LEU A 199 -12.16 -11.36 19.31
N LEU A 200 -11.94 -10.11 18.94
CA LEU A 200 -12.85 -9.31 18.15
C LEU A 200 -12.25 -9.23 16.74
N VAL A 201 -12.82 -10.01 15.80
CA VAL A 201 -12.32 -10.06 14.43
C VAL A 201 -13.06 -9.04 13.58
N LEU A 202 -12.32 -8.13 12.98
CA LEU A 202 -12.84 -7.08 12.10
C LEU A 202 -12.47 -7.38 10.65
N SER A 203 -13.39 -7.12 9.73
CA SER A 203 -13.12 -7.24 8.30
C SER A 203 -12.19 -6.11 7.82
N GLY A 204 -11.33 -6.42 6.84
CA GLY A 204 -10.32 -5.48 6.34
C GLY A 204 -9.05 -5.49 7.18
N GLY A 205 -8.03 -4.80 6.82
CA GLY A 205 -6.72 -4.76 7.51
C GLY A 205 -6.48 -3.48 8.32
N ASN A 206 -7.54 -2.71 8.62
CA ASN A 206 -7.40 -1.35 9.15
C ASN A 206 -7.14 -1.34 10.66
N THR A 207 -5.89 -1.04 11.07
CA THR A 207 -5.47 -0.92 12.48
C THR A 207 -6.14 0.24 13.21
N ALA A 208 -6.55 1.31 12.53
CA ALA A 208 -7.30 2.39 13.16
C ALA A 208 -8.59 1.88 13.82
N GLN A 209 -9.24 0.87 13.25
CA GLN A 209 -10.44 0.27 13.86
C GLN A 209 -10.10 -0.64 15.04
N THR A 210 -9.04 -1.44 14.97
CA THR A 210 -8.63 -2.33 16.06
C THR A 210 -8.10 -1.54 17.25
N GLU A 211 -7.32 -0.50 17.00
CA GLU A 211 -6.79 0.41 18.01
C GLU A 211 -7.91 1.19 18.70
N LYS A 212 -8.85 1.74 17.92
CA LYS A 212 -10.02 2.40 18.47
C LYS A 212 -10.86 1.46 19.34
N ALA A 213 -11.07 0.23 18.92
CA ALA A 213 -11.80 -0.77 19.70
C ALA A 213 -11.11 -1.04 21.04
N ALA A 214 -9.78 -1.09 21.09
CA ALA A 214 -9.03 -1.24 22.34
C ALA A 214 -9.08 0.02 23.20
N ALA A 215 -8.92 1.20 22.62
CA ALA A 215 -8.97 2.49 23.33
C ALA A 215 -10.34 2.70 24.00
N ASP A 216 -11.42 2.43 23.27
CA ASP A 216 -12.80 2.58 23.75
C ASP A 216 -13.24 1.42 24.67
N GLY A 217 -12.48 0.31 24.74
CA GLY A 217 -12.86 -0.89 25.48
C GLY A 217 -14.07 -1.61 24.90
N THR A 218 -14.29 -1.51 23.57
CA THR A 218 -15.44 -2.11 22.87
C THR A 218 -15.52 -3.61 23.15
N ASP A 219 -16.65 -4.10 23.64
CA ASP A 219 -16.86 -5.50 24.03
C ASP A 219 -15.79 -6.06 24.99
N GLY A 220 -15.13 -5.19 25.76
CA GLY A 220 -14.05 -5.57 26.66
C GLY A 220 -12.67 -5.73 26.01
N VAL A 221 -12.50 -5.28 24.77
CA VAL A 221 -11.21 -5.25 24.08
C VAL A 221 -10.22 -4.38 24.85
N ASN A 222 -9.02 -4.92 25.06
CA ASN A 222 -7.93 -4.24 25.79
C ASN A 222 -6.56 -4.44 25.12
N PHE A 223 -6.52 -5.23 24.05
CA PHE A 223 -5.38 -5.39 23.15
C PHE A 223 -5.83 -5.17 21.70
N ALA A 224 -4.93 -4.68 20.87
CA ALA A 224 -5.19 -4.43 19.45
C ALA A 224 -4.06 -4.95 18.57
N MET A 225 -4.42 -5.44 17.39
CA MET A 225 -3.48 -5.49 16.27
C MET A 225 -3.09 -4.06 15.91
N ALA A 226 -1.81 -3.84 15.70
CA ALA A 226 -1.21 -2.58 15.31
C ALA A 226 -0.09 -2.81 14.29
N TYR A 227 0.36 -1.73 13.67
CA TYR A 227 1.56 -1.71 12.82
C TYR A 227 2.64 -0.81 13.41
N GLY A 228 3.90 -1.06 13.04
CA GLY A 228 5.03 -0.23 13.47
C GLY A 228 4.95 1.22 13.00
N THR A 229 4.26 1.47 11.90
CA THR A 229 4.05 2.82 11.31
C THR A 229 2.76 3.51 11.78
N ASP A 230 1.99 2.90 12.70
CA ASP A 230 0.79 3.55 13.25
C ASP A 230 1.16 4.70 14.20
N GLY A 231 0.72 5.91 13.85
CA GLY A 231 0.97 7.11 14.63
C GLY A 231 -0.11 7.41 15.68
N SER A 232 -1.22 6.68 15.68
CA SER A 232 -2.39 6.90 16.55
C SER A 232 -2.22 6.38 17.97
N LEU A 233 -1.35 5.42 18.20
CA LEU A 233 -1.25 4.65 19.44
C LEU A 233 -1.08 5.53 20.69
N ALA A 234 -0.17 6.52 20.64
CA ALA A 234 0.10 7.38 21.79
C ALA A 234 -1.11 8.24 22.15
N VAL A 235 -1.82 8.78 21.14
CA VAL A 235 -3.02 9.61 21.30
C VAL A 235 -4.19 8.80 21.83
N LEU A 236 -4.30 7.55 21.40
CA LEU A 236 -5.34 6.62 21.85
C LEU A 236 -5.04 5.96 23.23
N GLY A 237 -3.95 6.34 23.88
CA GLY A 237 -3.57 5.74 25.16
C GLY A 237 -3.18 4.28 25.07
N LEU A 238 -2.63 3.89 23.92
CA LEU A 238 -2.11 2.55 23.65
C LEU A 238 -0.57 2.54 23.65
N ARG A 239 0.02 1.36 23.81
CA ARG A 239 1.45 1.15 23.60
C ARG A 239 1.69 -0.19 22.90
N ILE A 240 2.66 -0.23 22.00
CA ILE A 240 3.14 -1.46 21.38
C ILE A 240 3.86 -2.32 22.42
N LEU A 241 3.60 -3.63 22.39
CA LEU A 241 4.36 -4.62 23.11
C LEU A 241 5.61 -5.00 22.34
N GLU A 242 6.75 -4.95 23.01
CA GLU A 242 8.04 -5.29 22.41
C GLU A 242 8.10 -6.78 22.03
N ASP A 243 8.46 -7.07 20.77
CA ASP A 243 8.74 -8.41 20.27
C ASP A 243 10.21 -8.77 20.53
N THR A 244 10.53 -9.15 21.75
CA THR A 244 11.90 -9.49 22.19
C THR A 244 12.49 -10.74 21.53
N LYS A 245 11.65 -11.54 20.82
CA LYS A 245 12.09 -12.74 20.08
C LYS A 245 12.17 -12.53 18.57
N GLY A 246 11.80 -11.33 18.09
CA GLY A 246 11.85 -10.99 16.68
C GLY A 246 11.00 -11.93 15.81
N VAL A 247 9.74 -12.15 16.16
CA VAL A 247 8.85 -13.07 15.44
C VAL A 247 8.57 -12.57 14.04
N GLN A 248 8.31 -11.26 13.92
CA GLN A 248 7.88 -10.68 12.67
C GLN A 248 9.02 -10.38 11.70
N PRO A 249 8.80 -10.51 10.38
CA PRO A 249 9.66 -9.96 9.36
C PRO A 249 9.79 -8.43 9.43
N VAL A 250 10.74 -7.89 8.68
CA VAL A 250 10.81 -6.46 8.38
C VAL A 250 9.90 -6.17 7.17
N TYR A 251 8.96 -5.25 7.32
CA TYR A 251 7.99 -4.87 6.31
C TYR A 251 8.22 -3.44 5.83
N GLU A 252 9.13 -3.25 4.89
CA GLU A 252 9.34 -1.95 4.26
C GLU A 252 8.44 -1.80 3.03
N PRO A 253 7.61 -0.73 2.93
CA PRO A 253 6.73 -0.54 1.79
C PRO A 253 7.50 -0.13 0.54
N ALA A 254 7.21 -0.77 -0.59
CA ALA A 254 7.80 -0.50 -1.88
C ALA A 254 6.73 -0.52 -2.99
N PRO A 255 6.83 0.34 -4.01
CA PRO A 255 6.02 0.15 -5.21
C PRO A 255 6.41 -1.14 -5.90
N ILE A 256 5.45 -1.98 -6.23
CA ILE A 256 5.67 -3.13 -7.10
C ILE A 256 4.94 -2.93 -8.42
N VAL A 257 5.60 -3.29 -9.51
CA VAL A 257 5.16 -2.99 -10.88
C VAL A 257 5.28 -4.25 -11.74
N ARG A 258 4.31 -4.52 -12.58
CA ARG A 258 4.45 -5.58 -13.59
C ARG A 258 5.62 -5.23 -14.53
N GLU A 259 6.49 -6.20 -14.78
CA GLU A 259 7.68 -6.02 -15.61
C GLU A 259 7.32 -5.49 -17.02
N THR A 260 6.23 -5.98 -17.60
CA THR A 260 5.72 -5.56 -18.91
C THR A 260 5.37 -4.07 -18.94
N VAL A 261 4.77 -3.57 -17.85
CA VAL A 261 4.42 -2.15 -17.69
C VAL A 261 5.66 -1.29 -17.49
N LEU A 262 6.60 -1.74 -16.65
CA LEU A 262 7.83 -1.00 -16.41
C LEU A 262 8.74 -0.96 -17.66
N LYS A 263 8.78 -2.02 -18.47
CA LYS A 263 9.46 -2.02 -19.77
C LYS A 263 8.83 -1.04 -20.77
N LYS A 264 7.49 -0.95 -20.78
CA LYS A 264 6.76 0.03 -21.61
C LYS A 264 6.97 1.46 -21.13
N TYR A 265 6.99 1.65 -19.79
CA TYR A 265 7.04 2.95 -19.14
C TYR A 265 8.19 3.07 -18.10
N PRO A 266 9.46 3.04 -18.50
CA PRO A 266 10.59 3.00 -17.55
C PRO A 266 10.67 4.24 -16.65
N ARG A 267 10.07 5.37 -17.04
CA ARG A 267 10.02 6.58 -16.22
C ARG A 267 9.19 6.43 -14.93
N ILE A 268 8.35 5.39 -14.79
CA ILE A 268 7.62 5.09 -13.55
C ILE A 268 8.59 4.97 -12.37
N GLN A 269 9.70 4.25 -12.55
CA GLN A 269 10.73 4.10 -11.53
C GLN A 269 11.30 5.45 -11.09
N THR A 270 11.72 6.28 -12.03
CA THR A 270 12.31 7.61 -11.75
C THR A 270 11.32 8.54 -11.03
N ILE A 271 10.02 8.40 -11.29
CA ILE A 271 8.97 9.19 -10.65
C ILE A 271 8.74 8.73 -9.21
N LEU A 272 8.71 7.43 -8.91
CA LEU A 272 8.26 6.89 -7.63
C LEU A 272 9.36 6.68 -6.61
N GLU A 273 10.58 6.28 -7.02
CA GLU A 273 11.66 6.00 -6.08
C GLU A 273 12.02 7.18 -5.16
N PRO A 274 12.13 8.44 -5.64
CA PRO A 274 12.41 9.57 -4.75
C PRO A 274 11.33 9.77 -3.68
N VAL A 275 10.07 9.49 -4.00
CA VAL A 275 8.96 9.60 -3.04
C VAL A 275 9.09 8.55 -1.95
N PHE A 276 9.20 7.27 -2.32
CA PHE A 276 9.26 6.18 -1.34
C PHE A 276 10.52 6.26 -0.47
N THR A 277 11.68 6.58 -1.03
CA THR A 277 12.92 6.75 -0.25
C THR A 277 12.89 7.93 0.72
N SER A 278 11.95 8.86 0.56
CA SER A 278 11.76 10.00 1.49
C SER A 278 10.83 9.68 2.67
N LEU A 279 10.19 8.50 2.70
CA LEU A 279 9.21 8.09 3.70
C LEU A 279 9.91 7.26 4.80
N ASP A 280 10.49 7.94 5.79
CA ASP A 280 11.00 7.27 6.99
C ASP A 280 9.88 6.94 8.00
N LEU A 281 10.23 6.22 9.05
CA LEU A 281 9.29 5.76 10.07
C LEU A 281 8.48 6.90 10.69
N GLU A 282 9.15 7.99 11.12
CA GLU A 282 8.51 9.14 11.75
C GLU A 282 7.56 9.86 10.78
N THR A 283 7.98 9.98 9.52
CA THR A 283 7.15 10.55 8.46
C THR A 283 5.87 9.73 8.28
N LEU A 284 5.98 8.41 8.11
CA LEU A 284 4.79 7.56 7.93
C LEU A 284 3.89 7.56 9.16
N GLN A 285 4.44 7.50 10.38
CA GLN A 285 3.64 7.63 11.60
C GLN A 285 2.86 8.96 11.64
N THR A 286 3.50 10.07 11.26
CA THR A 286 2.85 11.39 11.23
C THR A 286 1.72 11.45 10.20
N LEU A 287 1.97 10.92 8.99
CA LEU A 287 0.97 10.93 7.92
C LEU A 287 -0.20 10.00 8.24
N ASN A 288 0.07 8.82 8.77
CA ASN A 288 -0.96 7.87 9.20
C ASN A 288 -1.80 8.42 10.35
N ALA A 289 -1.18 9.13 11.31
CA ALA A 289 -1.91 9.82 12.39
C ALA A 289 -2.88 10.87 11.85
N SER A 290 -2.46 11.66 10.85
CA SER A 290 -3.34 12.67 10.23
C SER A 290 -4.60 12.06 9.62
N ILE A 291 -4.50 10.82 9.10
CA ILE A 291 -5.66 10.10 8.57
C ILE A 291 -6.48 9.46 9.70
N ALA A 292 -5.82 8.65 10.55
CA ALA A 292 -6.50 7.80 11.52
C ALA A 292 -7.08 8.58 12.73
N VAL A 293 -6.39 9.65 13.16
CA VAL A 293 -6.77 10.44 14.35
C VAL A 293 -7.48 11.72 13.98
N GLU A 294 -6.95 12.46 12.99
CA GLU A 294 -7.51 13.74 12.58
C GLU A 294 -8.64 13.62 11.54
N GLY A 295 -8.89 12.40 11.04
CA GLY A 295 -9.96 12.11 10.08
C GLY A 295 -9.75 12.72 8.70
N GLN A 296 -8.49 13.04 8.33
CA GLN A 296 -8.18 13.59 7.02
C GLN A 296 -8.25 12.52 5.93
N MET A 297 -8.62 12.90 4.73
CA MET A 297 -8.63 11.97 3.58
C MET A 297 -7.20 11.59 3.20
N ALA A 298 -6.95 10.33 2.91
CA ALA A 298 -5.64 9.82 2.48
C ALA A 298 -5.08 10.61 1.28
N SER A 299 -5.94 10.95 0.32
CA SER A 299 -5.58 11.78 -0.84
C SER A 299 -5.12 13.18 -0.45
N ALA A 300 -5.79 13.83 0.51
CA ALA A 300 -5.42 15.17 0.96
C ALA A 300 -4.07 15.17 1.71
N VAL A 301 -3.84 14.14 2.54
CA VAL A 301 -2.57 13.95 3.26
C VAL A 301 -1.43 13.65 2.26
N ALA A 302 -1.67 12.78 1.28
CA ALA A 302 -0.72 12.47 0.22
C ALA A 302 -0.32 13.73 -0.57
N GLU A 303 -1.32 14.51 -1.04
CA GLU A 303 -1.08 15.73 -1.81
C GLU A 303 -0.24 16.75 -1.00
N ARG A 304 -0.63 17.01 0.24
CA ARG A 304 0.09 17.94 1.12
C ARG A 304 1.55 17.52 1.31
N TYR A 305 1.80 16.23 1.57
CA TYR A 305 3.15 15.71 1.71
C TYR A 305 3.97 15.90 0.44
N LEU A 306 3.43 15.45 -0.70
CA LEU A 306 4.12 15.52 -2.00
C LEU A 306 4.46 16.97 -2.38
N ARG A 307 3.55 17.93 -2.13
CA ARG A 307 3.82 19.36 -2.33
C ARG A 307 4.88 19.89 -1.36
N SER A 308 4.82 19.51 -0.09
CA SER A 308 5.79 19.96 0.92
C SER A 308 7.22 19.52 0.63
N LYS A 309 7.38 18.37 -0.04
CA LYS A 309 8.67 17.83 -0.49
C LYS A 309 9.07 18.32 -1.90
N GLY A 310 8.21 19.08 -2.58
CA GLY A 310 8.47 19.58 -3.93
C GLY A 310 8.31 18.53 -5.03
N PHE A 311 7.70 17.39 -4.76
CA PHE A 311 7.41 16.36 -5.76
C PHE A 311 6.23 16.75 -6.67
N LEU A 312 5.25 17.48 -6.13
CA LEU A 312 4.16 18.13 -6.86
C LEU A 312 4.32 19.65 -6.85
N LYS A 313 3.96 20.29 -7.97
CA LYS A 313 3.93 21.76 -8.13
C LYS A 313 2.64 22.36 -7.57
#